data_c43c89b8d805fd342ec2699f26a73198
#
_entry.id   c43c89b8d805fd342ec2699f26a73198
#
_cell.length_a   1.000
_cell.length_b   1.000
_cell.length_c   1.000
_cell.angle_alpha   90.00
_cell.angle_beta   90.00
_cell.angle_gamma   90.00
#
_symmetry.space_group_name_H-M   'P 1'
#
loop_
_entity.id
_entity.type
_entity.pdbx_description
1 polymer ?
#
loop_
_entity_poly.entity_id
_entity_poly.type
_entity_poly.pdbx_seq_one_letter_code
_entity_poly.pdbx_strand_id
1 'polypeptide(L)'
;TSVAPGQGKVLQVVNATHNTEVTSTNNTYVDTGLTASITPSSSSNKILVNVVVAGVGKDSSNTYLNIKLLRGSTDLIKLDEGAGYTADSGSNRIGAVSGSYLDSPSTTSATTYKCQFRSNQNTATVMVNDESSVSTITLMEIGA
;
A
#
# COMPACT_ATOMS: atom_id res chain seq x y z
N THR A 1 11.35 -32.03 2.24
CA THR A 1 12.49 -31.10 2.31
C THR A 1 12.44 -30.34 3.64
N SER A 2 13.43 -30.52 4.50
CA SER A 2 13.55 -29.73 5.73
C SER A 2 14.05 -28.33 5.41
N VAL A 3 13.36 -27.33 5.92
CA VAL A 3 13.84 -25.93 5.88
C VAL A 3 14.96 -25.81 6.90
N ALA A 4 16.09 -25.19 6.53
CA ALA A 4 17.19 -24.93 7.44
C ALA A 4 16.74 -24.07 8.63
N PRO A 5 17.33 -24.25 9.84
CA PRO A 5 16.99 -23.44 11.00
C PRO A 5 17.15 -21.94 10.70
N GLY A 6 16.06 -21.17 10.88
CA GLY A 6 16.02 -19.72 10.57
C GLY A 6 15.42 -19.40 9.19
N GLN A 7 15.50 -20.28 8.22
CA GLN A 7 14.91 -20.08 6.89
C GLN A 7 13.39 -20.08 6.95
N GLY A 8 12.78 -19.07 6.33
CA GLY A 8 11.33 -18.92 6.28
C GLY A 8 10.67 -18.60 7.62
N LYS A 9 11.43 -18.37 8.70
CA LYS A 9 10.88 -17.95 9.99
C LYS A 9 10.53 -16.49 10.00
N VAL A 10 9.41 -16.14 10.62
CA VAL A 10 9.11 -14.75 10.97
C VAL A 10 9.97 -14.35 12.15
N LEU A 11 10.84 -13.35 11.96
CA LEU A 11 11.80 -12.88 12.96
C LEU A 11 11.29 -11.66 13.73
N GLN A 12 10.56 -10.77 13.06
CA GLN A 12 9.87 -9.63 13.66
C GLN A 12 8.63 -9.25 12.84
N VAL A 13 7.69 -8.59 13.49
CA VAL A 13 6.46 -8.09 12.87
C VAL A 13 6.29 -6.63 13.27
N VAL A 14 6.02 -5.78 12.29
CA VAL A 14 5.63 -4.38 12.48
C VAL A 14 4.27 -4.17 11.85
N ASN A 15 3.36 -3.52 12.57
CA ASN A 15 2.04 -3.15 12.06
C ASN A 15 1.81 -1.66 12.24
N ALA A 16 1.21 -1.03 11.25
CA ALA A 16 0.74 0.34 11.31
C ALA A 16 -0.65 0.47 10.68
N THR A 17 -1.39 1.47 11.12
CA THR A 17 -2.74 1.78 10.63
C THR A 17 -2.84 3.26 10.30
N HIS A 18 -3.77 3.59 9.39
CA HIS A 18 -4.11 4.96 9.05
C HIS A 18 -5.61 5.06 8.73
N ASN A 19 -6.30 6.09 9.24
CA ASN A 19 -7.74 6.26 9.06
C ASN A 19 -8.16 7.71 8.76
N THR A 20 -7.20 8.57 8.48
CA THR A 20 -7.52 9.94 8.04
C THR A 20 -7.74 9.94 6.54
N GLU A 21 -8.90 10.45 6.11
CA GLU A 21 -9.22 10.58 4.69
C GLU A 21 -8.18 11.41 3.96
N VAL A 22 -7.77 10.94 2.79
CA VAL A 22 -6.93 11.68 1.85
C VAL A 22 -7.62 11.69 0.50
N THR A 23 -7.81 12.88 -0.06
CA THR A 23 -8.38 13.11 -1.39
C THR A 23 -7.33 13.60 -2.37
N SER A 24 -7.51 13.32 -3.66
CA SER A 24 -6.70 13.86 -4.73
C SER A 24 -7.53 14.11 -5.98
N THR A 25 -7.22 15.19 -6.67
CA THR A 25 -7.78 15.52 -8.00
C THR A 25 -6.71 15.41 -9.09
N ASN A 26 -5.50 15.00 -8.73
CA ASN A 26 -4.33 15.01 -9.63
C ASN A 26 -4.04 13.62 -10.18
N ASN A 27 -3.48 13.56 -11.37
CA ASN A 27 -2.89 12.35 -11.92
C ASN A 27 -1.43 12.11 -11.48
N THR A 28 -0.93 12.90 -10.54
CA THR A 28 0.35 12.68 -9.86
C THR A 28 0.10 11.90 -8.57
N TYR A 29 0.95 10.91 -8.29
CA TYR A 29 0.83 10.12 -7.07
C TYR A 29 1.07 10.95 -5.81
N VAL A 30 0.20 10.77 -4.83
CA VAL A 30 0.28 11.34 -3.47
C VAL A 30 0.25 10.24 -2.43
N ASP A 31 0.82 10.51 -1.25
CA ASP A 31 0.82 9.53 -0.16
C ASP A 31 -0.59 9.31 0.39
N THR A 32 -0.94 8.05 0.66
CA THR A 32 -2.20 7.69 1.34
C THR A 32 -2.18 8.02 2.83
N GLY A 33 -1.01 8.30 3.41
CA GLY A 33 -0.77 8.37 4.84
C GLY A 33 -0.39 7.03 5.47
N LEU A 34 -0.69 5.90 4.82
CA LEU A 34 -0.33 4.57 5.31
C LEU A 34 1.15 4.29 5.09
N THR A 35 1.90 4.13 6.19
CA THR A 35 3.34 3.89 6.17
C THR A 35 3.78 3.07 7.38
N ALA A 36 4.82 2.25 7.22
CA ALA A 36 5.49 1.54 8.30
C ALA A 36 6.98 1.38 7.98
N SER A 37 7.81 1.30 9.02
CA SER A 37 9.25 1.09 8.88
C SER A 37 9.70 -0.12 9.68
N ILE A 38 10.64 -0.89 9.11
CA ILE A 38 11.24 -2.06 9.71
C ILE A 38 12.76 -1.99 9.52
N THR A 39 13.52 -2.47 10.50
CA THR A 39 14.98 -2.58 10.40
C THR A 39 15.35 -4.06 10.32
N PRO A 40 15.70 -4.57 9.12
CA PRO A 40 16.06 -5.98 8.98
C PRO A 40 17.30 -6.36 9.79
N SER A 41 17.28 -7.54 10.42
CA SER A 41 18.39 -8.04 11.21
C SER A 41 19.53 -8.61 10.35
N SER A 42 19.27 -8.91 9.08
CA SER A 42 20.25 -9.34 8.08
C SER A 42 19.89 -8.80 6.70
N SER A 43 20.91 -8.46 5.91
CA SER A 43 20.73 -8.01 4.52
C SER A 43 20.25 -9.12 3.57
N SER A 44 20.33 -10.38 3.98
CA SER A 44 19.81 -11.53 3.22
C SER A 44 18.34 -11.82 3.51
N ASN A 45 17.77 -11.27 4.59
CA ASN A 45 16.38 -11.48 4.96
C ASN A 45 15.43 -10.74 4.01
N LYS A 46 14.22 -11.25 3.91
CA LYS A 46 13.15 -10.66 3.10
C LYS A 46 12.11 -10.00 3.98
N ILE A 47 11.37 -9.08 3.42
CA ILE A 47 10.23 -8.44 4.10
C ILE A 47 8.95 -8.81 3.35
N LEU A 48 8.08 -9.56 4.02
CA LEU A 48 6.71 -9.78 3.52
C LEU A 48 5.86 -8.57 3.93
N VAL A 49 5.35 -7.87 2.93
CA VAL A 49 4.48 -6.71 3.09
C VAL A 49 3.05 -7.13 2.78
N ASN A 50 2.16 -7.04 3.77
CA ASN A 50 0.72 -7.17 3.57
C ASN A 50 0.08 -5.80 3.77
N VAL A 51 -0.74 -5.37 2.83
CA VAL A 51 -1.35 -4.06 2.86
C VAL A 51 -2.82 -4.11 2.48
N VAL A 52 -3.61 -3.31 3.18
CA VAL A 52 -5.02 -3.02 2.85
C VAL A 52 -5.18 -1.50 2.86
N VAL A 53 -5.56 -0.93 1.73
CA VAL A 53 -5.97 0.47 1.61
C VAL A 53 -7.49 0.50 1.61
N ALA A 54 -8.09 1.00 2.68
CA ALA A 54 -9.52 1.01 2.90
C ALA A 54 -10.17 2.34 2.49
N GLY A 55 -11.50 2.37 2.42
CA GLY A 55 -12.25 3.58 2.09
C GLY A 55 -11.91 4.14 0.70
N VAL A 56 -11.73 3.24 -0.28
CA VAL A 56 -11.34 3.59 -1.64
C VAL A 56 -12.58 3.99 -2.44
N GLY A 57 -12.52 5.15 -3.09
CA GLY A 57 -13.65 5.62 -3.89
C GLY A 57 -13.36 6.83 -4.75
N LYS A 58 -14.38 7.23 -5.51
CA LYS A 58 -14.44 8.47 -6.27
C LYS A 58 -15.73 9.21 -5.97
N ASP A 59 -15.74 10.54 -6.13
CA ASP A 59 -16.95 11.35 -5.93
C ASP A 59 -17.69 11.68 -7.21
N SER A 60 -16.98 11.80 -8.30
CA SER A 60 -17.58 12.24 -9.56
C SER A 60 -16.71 11.83 -10.74
N SER A 61 -17.24 12.03 -11.93
CA SER A 61 -16.55 11.80 -13.20
C SER A 61 -16.22 10.34 -13.49
N ASN A 62 -16.05 10.05 -14.76
CA ASN A 62 -15.55 8.78 -15.27
C ASN A 62 -14.05 8.66 -14.97
N THR A 63 -13.71 8.31 -13.74
CA THR A 63 -12.34 8.15 -13.25
C THR A 63 -12.19 6.93 -12.36
N TYR A 64 -10.97 6.66 -11.95
CA TYR A 64 -10.58 5.60 -11.03
C TYR A 64 -9.28 5.96 -10.32
N LEU A 65 -8.94 5.19 -9.30
CA LEU A 65 -7.67 5.31 -8.62
C LEU A 65 -6.65 4.35 -9.22
N ASN A 66 -5.41 4.83 -9.30
CA ASN A 66 -4.23 3.97 -9.39
C ASN A 66 -3.58 3.96 -8.00
N ILE A 67 -3.29 2.77 -7.48
CA ILE A 67 -2.71 2.59 -6.14
C ILE A 67 -1.46 1.73 -6.25
N LYS A 68 -0.38 2.13 -5.58
CA LYS A 68 0.90 1.40 -5.60
C LYS A 68 1.53 1.31 -4.22
N LEU A 69 2.36 0.27 -4.05
CA LEU A 69 3.23 0.07 -2.89
C LEU A 69 4.65 0.47 -3.25
N LEU A 70 5.33 1.19 -2.33
CA LEU A 70 6.71 1.62 -2.46
C LEU A 70 7.55 1.17 -1.27
N ARG A 71 8.85 0.99 -1.53
CA ARG A 71 9.92 1.00 -0.52
C ARG A 71 10.70 2.31 -0.67
N GLY A 72 10.59 3.20 0.33
CA GLY A 72 11.12 4.56 0.20
C GLY A 72 10.53 5.29 -0.99
N SER A 73 11.35 5.56 -2.00
CA SER A 73 10.94 6.16 -3.29
C SER A 73 10.86 5.14 -4.44
N THR A 74 11.18 3.87 -4.18
CA THR A 74 11.20 2.82 -5.20
C THR A 74 9.82 2.18 -5.32
N ASP A 75 9.25 2.19 -6.51
CA ASP A 75 8.00 1.48 -6.81
C ASP A 75 8.24 -0.03 -6.75
N LEU A 76 7.45 -0.75 -5.97
CA LEU A 76 7.52 -2.21 -5.85
C LEU A 76 6.47 -2.89 -6.72
N ILE A 77 5.21 -2.62 -6.45
CA ILE A 77 4.09 -3.17 -7.21
C ILE A 77 2.96 -2.15 -7.35
N LYS A 78 2.21 -2.29 -8.41
CA LYS A 78 0.90 -1.67 -8.55
C LYS A 78 -0.11 -2.57 -7.85
N LEU A 79 -0.82 -2.02 -6.87
CA LEU A 79 -1.87 -2.76 -6.15
C LEU A 79 -3.14 -2.81 -6.97
N ASP A 80 -3.50 -1.70 -7.62
CA ASP A 80 -4.63 -1.61 -8.53
C ASP A 80 -4.43 -0.43 -9.49
N GLU A 81 -4.89 -0.58 -10.73
CA GLU A 81 -4.86 0.47 -11.75
C GLU A 81 -6.26 0.78 -12.32
N GLY A 82 -7.30 0.46 -11.59
CA GLY A 82 -8.69 0.68 -12.00
C GLY A 82 -9.65 0.75 -10.83
N ALA A 83 -9.14 0.97 -9.61
CA ALA A 83 -9.95 0.94 -8.40
C ALA A 83 -11.08 1.98 -8.46
N GLY A 84 -12.30 1.52 -8.23
CA GLY A 84 -13.48 2.38 -8.21
C GLY A 84 -13.99 2.81 -9.57
N TYR A 85 -13.48 2.26 -10.68
CA TYR A 85 -13.93 2.63 -12.02
C TYR A 85 -15.44 2.40 -12.22
N THR A 86 -16.09 3.41 -12.74
CA THR A 86 -17.44 3.32 -13.36
C THR A 86 -17.44 4.19 -14.61
N ALA A 87 -18.23 3.81 -15.60
CA ALA A 87 -18.36 4.55 -16.86
C ALA A 87 -19.27 5.79 -16.75
N ASP A 88 -19.63 6.20 -15.56
CA ASP A 88 -20.50 7.35 -15.29
C ASP A 88 -19.83 8.38 -14.38
N SER A 89 -20.52 9.49 -14.15
CA SER A 89 -20.07 10.58 -13.28
C SER A 89 -20.52 10.43 -11.82
N GLY A 90 -21.13 9.31 -11.46
CA GLY A 90 -21.61 9.06 -10.10
C GLY A 90 -20.48 8.77 -9.11
N SER A 91 -20.78 9.00 -7.83
CA SER A 91 -19.92 8.55 -6.74
C SER A 91 -19.87 7.02 -6.70
N ASN A 92 -18.69 6.49 -6.40
CA ASN A 92 -18.52 5.05 -6.23
C ASN A 92 -17.57 4.74 -5.07
N ARG A 93 -17.99 3.86 -4.18
CA ARG A 93 -17.22 3.36 -3.03
C ARG A 93 -17.06 1.86 -3.18
N ILE A 94 -15.83 1.38 -3.22
CA ILE A 94 -15.54 -0.04 -3.46
C ILE A 94 -15.08 -0.79 -2.20
N GLY A 95 -14.83 -0.06 -1.11
CA GLY A 95 -14.37 -0.63 0.14
C GLY A 95 -12.85 -0.63 0.28
N ALA A 96 -12.14 -1.59 -0.27
CA ALA A 96 -10.70 -1.69 -0.06
C ALA A 96 -9.96 -2.28 -1.28
N VAL A 97 -8.68 -1.91 -1.40
CA VAL A 97 -7.68 -2.55 -2.27
C VAL A 97 -6.62 -3.17 -1.39
N SER A 98 -6.25 -4.41 -1.65
CA SER A 98 -5.27 -5.14 -0.86
C SER A 98 -4.21 -5.82 -1.72
N GLY A 99 -3.07 -6.09 -1.12
CA GLY A 99 -2.01 -6.82 -1.76
C GLY A 99 -0.96 -7.36 -0.80
N SER A 100 -0.16 -8.27 -1.30
CA SER A 100 0.96 -8.87 -0.59
C SER A 100 2.18 -8.88 -1.50
N TYR A 101 3.35 -8.54 -0.96
CA TYR A 101 4.60 -8.50 -1.70
C TYR A 101 5.76 -8.96 -0.83
N LEU A 102 6.58 -9.87 -1.36
CA LEU A 102 7.80 -10.33 -0.70
C LEU A 102 9.00 -9.58 -1.28
N ASP A 103 9.48 -8.59 -0.54
CA ASP A 103 10.59 -7.73 -0.92
C ASP A 103 11.94 -8.26 -0.44
N SER A 104 12.99 -7.89 -1.18
CA SER A 104 14.40 -8.16 -0.83
C SER A 104 15.13 -6.81 -0.70
N PRO A 105 15.04 -6.14 0.45
CA PRO A 105 15.60 -4.79 0.61
C PRO A 105 17.13 -4.75 0.61
N SER A 106 17.79 -5.89 0.87
CA SER A 106 19.25 -6.05 0.87
C SER A 106 19.99 -5.05 1.77
N THR A 107 19.42 -4.76 2.93
CA THR A 107 19.97 -3.79 3.91
C THR A 107 19.64 -4.18 5.33
N THR A 108 20.41 -3.66 6.27
CA THR A 108 20.14 -3.70 7.73
C THR A 108 19.78 -2.32 8.28
N SER A 109 19.57 -1.34 7.41
CA SER A 109 19.10 0.00 7.79
C SER A 109 17.58 0.05 7.86
N ALA A 110 17.05 1.02 8.62
CA ALA A 110 15.61 1.28 8.68
C ALA A 110 15.05 1.50 7.27
N THR A 111 14.05 0.72 6.93
CA THR A 111 13.43 0.66 5.60
C THR A 111 11.95 0.96 5.72
N THR A 112 11.48 1.98 5.03
CA THR A 112 10.09 2.44 5.08
C THR A 112 9.32 1.93 3.87
N TYR A 113 8.14 1.36 4.12
CA TYR A 113 7.15 0.98 3.11
C TYR A 113 5.94 1.88 3.23
N LYS A 114 5.36 2.27 2.10
CA LYS A 114 4.19 3.15 2.05
C LYS A 114 3.34 2.90 0.81
N CYS A 115 2.10 3.37 0.85
CA CYS A 115 1.21 3.37 -0.31
C CYS A 115 1.02 4.79 -0.85
N GLN A 116 0.91 4.87 -2.17
CA GLN A 116 0.54 6.09 -2.89
C GLN A 116 -0.65 5.82 -3.81
N PHE A 117 -1.42 6.85 -4.07
CA PHE A 117 -2.54 6.81 -5.03
C PHE A 117 -2.60 8.07 -5.88
N ARG A 118 -3.34 8.00 -6.97
CA ARG A 118 -3.65 9.15 -7.83
C ARG A 118 -5.02 9.00 -8.47
N SER A 119 -5.62 10.11 -8.90
CA SER A 119 -6.72 10.08 -9.85
C SER A 119 -6.18 9.76 -11.25
N ASN A 120 -6.86 8.91 -12.00
CA ASN A 120 -6.49 8.65 -13.40
C ASN A 120 -6.72 9.89 -14.28
N GLN A 121 -7.66 10.74 -13.91
CA GLN A 121 -7.94 11.99 -14.61
C GLN A 121 -7.68 13.19 -13.70
N ASN A 122 -7.01 14.21 -14.23
CA ASN A 122 -6.93 15.50 -13.56
C ASN A 122 -8.32 16.08 -13.32
N THR A 123 -8.52 16.72 -12.18
CA THR A 123 -9.77 17.37 -11.74
C THR A 123 -10.87 16.44 -11.24
N ALA A 124 -10.74 15.14 -11.37
CA ALA A 124 -11.69 14.17 -10.84
C ALA A 124 -11.28 13.68 -9.45
N THR A 125 -12.12 13.93 -8.44
CA THR A 125 -11.82 13.59 -7.05
C THR A 125 -11.85 12.09 -6.82
N VAL A 126 -10.78 11.57 -6.25
CA VAL A 126 -10.65 10.22 -5.72
C VAL A 126 -10.20 10.29 -4.26
N MET A 127 -10.46 9.24 -3.48
CA MET A 127 -10.16 9.22 -2.05
C MET A 127 -9.75 7.84 -1.55
N VAL A 128 -9.05 7.87 -0.43
CA VAL A 128 -8.75 6.71 0.42
C VAL A 128 -9.09 7.07 1.87
N ASN A 129 -9.33 6.07 2.70
CA ASN A 129 -9.74 6.21 4.10
C ASN A 129 -11.06 7.00 4.30
N ASP A 130 -11.94 6.96 3.30
CA ASP A 130 -13.27 7.59 3.38
C ASP A 130 -14.02 7.07 4.63
N GLU A 131 -14.78 7.95 5.28
CA GLU A 131 -15.54 7.66 6.50
C GLU A 131 -14.67 7.09 7.64
N SER A 132 -13.41 7.53 7.74
CA SER A 132 -12.44 7.03 8.73
C SER A 132 -12.16 5.52 8.64
N SER A 133 -12.39 4.93 7.47
CA SER A 133 -12.05 3.53 7.20
C SER A 133 -10.56 3.28 7.44
N VAL A 134 -10.25 2.20 8.17
CA VAL A 134 -8.88 1.93 8.62
C VAL A 134 -8.11 1.15 7.58
N SER A 135 -7.08 1.78 7.02
CA SER A 135 -6.04 1.11 6.23
C SER A 135 -5.00 0.48 7.14
N THR A 136 -4.43 -0.64 6.73
CA THR A 136 -3.42 -1.36 7.52
C THR A 136 -2.23 -1.77 6.66
N ILE A 137 -1.04 -1.75 7.27
CA ILE A 137 0.16 -2.32 6.69
C ILE A 137 0.87 -3.18 7.74
N THR A 138 1.20 -4.41 7.37
CA THR A 138 1.96 -5.34 8.21
C THR A 138 3.23 -5.74 7.48
N LEU A 139 4.36 -5.54 8.13
CA LEU A 139 5.69 -5.93 7.67
C LEU A 139 6.16 -7.11 8.50
N MET A 140 6.59 -8.19 7.85
CA MET A 140 7.16 -9.37 8.52
C MET A 140 8.55 -9.63 7.96
N GLU A 141 9.56 -9.60 8.82
CA GLU A 141 10.90 -10.05 8.44
C GLU A 141 10.93 -11.58 8.37
N ILE A 142 11.32 -12.08 7.22
CA ILE A 142 11.44 -13.52 6.93
C ILE A 142 12.92 -13.88 6.86
N GLY A 143 13.36 -14.79 7.72
CA GLY A 143 14.73 -15.29 7.74
C GLY A 143 15.11 -16.00 6.44
N ALA A 144 16.30 -15.72 5.93
CA ALA A 144 16.87 -16.34 4.74
C ALA A 144 17.41 -17.76 5.01
#